data_19d12490aa7fb4aea7e58e3562f45269
#
_entry.id   19d12490aa7fb4aea7e58e3562f45269
#
_cell.length_a   1.000
_cell.length_b   1.000
_cell.length_c   1.000
_cell.angle_alpha   90.00
_cell.angle_beta   90.00
_cell.angle_gamma   90.00
#
_symmetry.space_group_name_H-M   'P 1'
#
loop_
_entity.id
_entity.type
_entity.pdbx_description
1 polymer ?
#
loop_
_entity_poly.entity_id
_entity_poly.type
_entity_poly.pdbx_seq_one_letter_code
_entity_poly.pdbx_strand_id
1 'polypeptide(L)'
;MKLQQFKRFAASAVATTVLSGAMFISAPAAYADDHAKCQHKIEQAESRLDEAIRKHGERSPEAEARRRDLNSEREHCWNAYHGWWDGHEHRWHDARDWEEHH
;
A
#
# COMPACT_ATOMS: atom_id res chain seq x y z
N MET A 1 -48.48 13.36 24.89
CA MET A 1 -48.14 13.45 24.57
C MET A 1 -47.59 13.79 24.16
N LYS A 2 -47.29 13.66 24.02
CA LYS A 2 -46.79 13.88 23.46
C LYS A 2 -45.91 14.05 23.25
N LEU A 3 -45.71 14.13 23.58
CA LEU A 3 -44.78 14.41 23.48
C LEU A 3 -43.99 13.95 23.11
N GLN A 4 -44.01 13.38 23.21
CA GLN A 4 -43.30 13.01 22.91
C GLN A 4 -42.53 13.27 22.26
N GLN A 5 -42.47 13.48 21.86
CA GLN A 5 -41.78 13.92 21.19
C GLN A 5 -40.58 14.14 21.32
N PHE A 6 -40.19 14.27 21.91
CA PHE A 6 -39.00 14.80 22.14
C PHE A 6 -38.02 13.79 22.26
N LYS A 7 -38.24 12.80 22.60
CA LYS A 7 -37.29 11.89 22.81
C LYS A 7 -36.49 11.55 21.71
N ARG A 8 -36.81 11.73 20.68
CA ARG A 8 -36.04 11.45 19.59
C ARG A 8 -34.80 12.16 19.55
N PHE A 9 -34.70 13.27 20.14
CA PHE A 9 -33.52 14.06 20.06
C PHE A 9 -32.31 13.39 20.57
N ALA A 10 -32.43 12.62 21.54
CA ALA A 10 -31.31 11.97 22.16
C ALA A 10 -30.53 11.14 21.17
N ALA A 11 -31.23 10.47 20.32
CA ALA A 11 -30.58 9.62 19.33
C ALA A 11 -29.69 10.42 18.41
N SER A 12 -30.11 11.61 18.09
CA SER A 12 -29.31 12.42 17.19
C SER A 12 -27.95 12.73 17.77
N ALA A 13 -27.93 13.07 19.02
CA ALA A 13 -26.68 13.42 19.66
C ALA A 13 -25.69 12.28 19.59
N VAL A 14 -26.17 11.10 19.78
CA VAL A 14 -25.29 9.94 19.77
C VAL A 14 -24.64 9.77 18.42
N ALA A 15 -25.38 9.95 17.39
CA ALA A 15 -24.85 9.78 16.06
C ALA A 15 -23.69 10.74 15.81
N THR A 16 -23.81 11.94 16.30
CA THR A 16 -22.76 12.91 16.10
C THR A 16 -21.44 12.46 16.69
N THR A 17 -21.50 11.90 17.85
CA THR A 17 -20.29 11.43 18.51
C THR A 17 -19.56 10.38 17.70
N VAL A 18 -20.32 9.49 17.10
CA VAL A 18 -19.72 8.43 16.30
C VAL A 18 -18.93 9.01 15.13
N LEU A 19 -19.45 10.04 14.52
CA LEU A 19 -18.79 10.63 13.38
C LEU A 19 -17.38 11.14 13.76
N SER A 20 -17.25 11.71 14.94
CA SER A 20 -15.96 12.20 15.37
C SER A 20 -14.93 11.07 15.41
N GLY A 21 -15.33 9.93 15.92
CA GLY A 21 -14.43 8.80 15.98
C GLY A 21 -14.01 8.34 14.60
N ALA A 22 -14.93 8.38 13.67
CA ALA A 22 -14.60 7.94 12.33
C ALA A 22 -13.52 8.79 11.70
N MET A 23 -13.50 10.08 12.00
CA MET A 23 -12.50 10.95 11.43
C MET A 23 -11.09 10.58 11.86
N PHE A 24 -10.94 10.24 13.12
CA PHE A 24 -9.61 9.83 13.58
C PHE A 24 -9.13 8.57 12.89
N ILE A 25 -10.03 7.66 12.64
CA ILE A 25 -9.67 6.41 12.00
C ILE A 25 -9.27 6.64 10.55
N SER A 26 -9.83 7.63 9.90
CA SER A 26 -9.56 7.87 8.50
C SER A 26 -8.08 8.16 8.22
N ALA A 27 -7.45 8.96 9.07
CA ALA A 27 -6.08 9.35 8.81
C ALA A 27 -5.11 8.16 8.78
N PRO A 28 -5.12 7.25 9.78
CA PRO A 28 -4.28 6.07 9.70
C PRO A 28 -4.63 5.17 8.53
N ALA A 29 -5.91 5.09 8.18
CA ALA A 29 -6.32 4.25 7.08
C ALA A 29 -5.75 4.76 5.75
N ALA A 30 -5.72 6.06 5.55
CA ALA A 30 -5.20 6.63 4.32
C ALA A 30 -3.71 6.33 4.18
N TYR A 31 -2.97 6.44 5.27
CA TYR A 31 -1.55 6.15 5.25
C TYR A 31 -1.31 4.66 4.95
N ALA A 32 -2.09 3.78 5.55
CA ALA A 32 -1.98 2.35 5.30
C ALA A 32 -2.34 2.03 3.85
N ASP A 33 -3.31 2.74 3.26
CA ASP A 33 -3.66 2.54 1.86
C ASP A 33 -2.50 2.87 0.94
N ASP A 34 -1.77 3.95 1.22
CA ASP A 34 -0.63 4.32 0.40
C ASP A 34 0.46 3.29 0.49
N HIS A 35 0.73 2.75 1.68
CA HIS A 35 1.68 1.67 1.83
C HIS A 35 1.22 0.43 1.07
N ALA A 36 -0.06 0.11 1.16
CA ALA A 36 -0.60 -1.05 0.47
C ALA A 36 -0.49 -0.90 -1.03
N LYS A 37 -0.71 0.30 -1.56
CA LYS A 37 -0.55 0.55 -2.98
C LYS A 37 0.88 0.37 -3.43
N CYS A 38 1.81 0.87 -2.64
CA CYS A 38 3.23 0.71 -2.95
C CYS A 38 3.63 -0.76 -2.96
N GLN A 39 3.21 -1.49 -1.94
CA GLN A 39 3.46 -2.92 -1.86
C GLN A 39 2.88 -3.64 -3.07
N HIS A 40 1.67 -3.30 -3.44
CA HIS A 40 0.99 -3.96 -4.56
C HIS A 40 1.73 -3.71 -5.88
N LYS A 41 2.18 -2.48 -6.10
CA LYS A 41 2.91 -2.15 -7.33
C LYS A 41 4.22 -2.90 -7.42
N ILE A 42 4.93 -3.03 -6.30
CA ILE A 42 6.17 -3.79 -6.29
C ILE A 42 5.88 -5.26 -6.58
N GLU A 43 4.84 -5.81 -5.97
CA GLU A 43 4.49 -7.21 -6.19
C GLU A 43 4.10 -7.46 -7.64
N GLN A 44 3.40 -6.53 -8.27
CA GLN A 44 3.08 -6.65 -9.68
C GLN A 44 4.34 -6.62 -10.54
N ALA A 45 5.27 -5.73 -10.22
CA ALA A 45 6.51 -5.64 -10.98
C ALA A 45 7.35 -6.89 -10.81
N GLU A 46 7.39 -7.46 -9.60
CA GLU A 46 8.09 -8.71 -9.36
C GLU A 46 7.47 -9.85 -10.17
N SER A 47 6.16 -9.89 -10.21
CA SER A 47 5.46 -10.92 -10.97
C SER A 47 5.77 -10.83 -12.44
N ARG A 48 5.82 -9.61 -12.99
CA ARG A 48 6.15 -9.42 -14.40
C ARG A 48 7.58 -9.82 -14.69
N LEU A 49 8.50 -9.55 -13.78
CA LEU A 49 9.88 -9.96 -13.94
C LEU A 49 9.98 -11.47 -13.91
N ASP A 50 9.33 -12.12 -12.96
CA ASP A 50 9.35 -13.58 -12.89
C ASP A 50 8.81 -14.20 -14.16
N GLU A 51 7.76 -13.63 -14.72
CA GLU A 51 7.19 -14.13 -15.96
C GLU A 51 8.14 -13.94 -17.13
N ALA A 52 8.80 -12.78 -17.19
CA ALA A 52 9.76 -12.51 -18.27
C ALA A 52 10.93 -13.49 -18.19
N ILE A 53 11.41 -13.77 -16.98
CA ILE A 53 12.49 -14.73 -16.79
C ILE A 53 12.05 -16.12 -17.25
N ARG A 54 10.83 -16.51 -16.89
CA ARG A 54 10.33 -17.83 -17.24
C ARG A 54 10.16 -17.99 -18.74
N LYS A 55 9.70 -16.94 -19.41
CA LYS A 55 9.43 -17.02 -20.85
C LYS A 55 10.63 -16.74 -21.72
N HIS A 56 11.52 -15.87 -21.30
CA HIS A 56 12.59 -15.38 -22.16
C HIS A 56 13.99 -15.61 -21.60
N GLY A 57 14.11 -16.00 -20.33
CA GLY A 57 15.38 -16.23 -19.70
C GLY A 57 15.81 -15.07 -18.82
N GLU A 58 16.66 -15.39 -17.86
CA GLU A 58 17.06 -14.42 -16.84
C GLU A 58 17.85 -13.25 -17.41
N ARG A 59 18.60 -13.50 -18.50
CA ARG A 59 19.46 -12.48 -19.08
C ARG A 59 18.88 -11.89 -20.35
N SER A 60 17.59 -12.11 -20.59
CA SER A 60 16.95 -11.61 -21.79
C SER A 60 16.72 -10.10 -21.68
N PRO A 61 16.57 -9.41 -22.83
CA PRO A 61 16.19 -7.99 -22.80
C PRO A 61 14.87 -7.76 -22.10
N GLU A 62 13.94 -8.71 -22.22
CA GLU A 62 12.64 -8.60 -21.57
C GLU A 62 12.79 -8.61 -20.05
N ALA A 63 13.59 -9.52 -19.53
CA ALA A 63 13.83 -9.58 -18.09
C ALA A 63 14.54 -8.32 -17.60
N GLU A 64 15.50 -7.82 -18.39
CA GLU A 64 16.19 -6.58 -18.03
C GLU A 64 15.23 -5.40 -17.93
N ALA A 65 14.31 -5.31 -18.90
CA ALA A 65 13.33 -4.23 -18.87
C ALA A 65 12.45 -4.32 -17.63
N ARG A 66 12.02 -5.53 -17.30
CA ARG A 66 11.19 -5.71 -16.10
C ARG A 66 11.96 -5.47 -14.81
N ARG A 67 13.26 -5.73 -14.81
CA ARG A 67 14.11 -5.45 -13.67
C ARG A 67 14.21 -3.94 -13.44
N ARG A 68 14.34 -3.17 -14.50
CA ARG A 68 14.35 -1.72 -14.40
C ARG A 68 13.01 -1.19 -13.88
N ASP A 69 11.90 -1.77 -14.34
CA ASP A 69 10.58 -1.37 -13.86
C ASP A 69 10.46 -1.63 -12.35
N LEU A 70 10.91 -2.80 -11.92
CA LEU A 70 10.86 -3.16 -10.50
C LEU A 70 11.70 -2.19 -9.66
N ASN A 71 12.90 -1.89 -10.11
CA ASN A 71 13.76 -0.97 -9.38
C ASN A 71 13.16 0.43 -9.32
N SER A 72 12.46 0.83 -10.37
CA SER A 72 11.77 2.12 -10.39
C SER A 72 10.65 2.16 -9.34
N GLU A 73 9.89 1.08 -9.23
CA GLU A 73 8.83 1.04 -8.21
C GLU A 73 9.41 1.05 -6.80
N ARG A 74 10.51 0.34 -6.60
CA ARG A 74 11.19 0.38 -5.30
C ARG A 74 11.70 1.79 -4.97
N GLU A 75 12.20 2.48 -5.97
CA GLU A 75 12.66 3.86 -5.80
C GLU A 75 11.51 4.77 -5.41
N HIS A 76 10.36 4.61 -6.05
CA HIS A 76 9.18 5.39 -5.71
C HIS A 76 8.77 5.16 -4.26
N CYS A 77 8.77 3.92 -3.83
CA CYS A 77 8.43 3.60 -2.45
C CYS A 77 9.42 4.21 -1.48
N TRP A 78 10.69 4.12 -1.80
CA TRP A 78 11.73 4.68 -0.95
C TRP A 78 11.58 6.19 -0.81
N ASN A 79 11.32 6.87 -1.92
CA ASN A 79 11.19 8.33 -1.88
C ASN A 79 9.99 8.77 -1.06
N ALA A 80 8.92 7.97 -1.08
CA ALA A 80 7.70 8.33 -0.37
C ALA A 80 7.75 7.97 1.11
N TYR A 81 8.36 6.83 1.46
CA TYR A 81 8.24 6.27 2.81
C TYR A 81 9.56 5.88 3.45
N HIS A 82 10.68 6.03 2.73
CA HIS A 82 11.99 5.55 3.18
C HIS A 82 11.95 4.06 3.51
N GLY A 83 11.28 3.31 2.65
CA GLY A 83 11.19 1.87 2.77
C GLY A 83 10.78 1.27 1.44
N TRP A 84 11.05 -0.01 1.26
CA TRP A 84 10.62 -0.73 0.07
C TRP A 84 10.17 -2.13 0.46
N TRP A 85 9.23 -2.65 -0.30
CA TRP A 85 8.65 -3.96 -0.05
C TRP A 85 9.41 -5.04 -0.79
N ASP A 86 9.72 -6.14 -0.08
CA ASP A 86 10.34 -7.31 -0.68
C ASP A 86 9.28 -8.42 -0.72
N GLY A 87 8.78 -8.70 -1.91
CA GLY A 87 7.72 -9.69 -2.07
C GLY A 87 8.19 -11.11 -1.84
N HIS A 88 9.48 -11.39 -1.98
CA HIS A 88 10.00 -12.71 -1.73
C HIS A 88 10.16 -12.97 -0.25
N GLU A 89 10.60 -11.97 0.52
CA GLU A 89 10.74 -12.10 1.97
C GLU A 89 9.49 -11.70 2.72
N HIS A 90 8.53 -11.08 2.03
CA HIS A 90 7.28 -10.63 2.63
C HIS A 90 7.52 -9.67 3.79
N ARG A 91 8.40 -8.70 3.59
CA ARG A 91 8.66 -7.70 4.62
C ARG A 91 9.14 -6.40 4.00
N TRP A 92 9.03 -5.34 4.78
CA TRP A 92 9.55 -4.04 4.40
C TRP A 92 11.01 -3.94 4.81
N HIS A 93 11.80 -3.34 3.92
CA HIS A 93 13.20 -3.02 4.21
C HIS A 93 13.33 -1.52 4.47
N ASP A 94 14.20 -1.17 5.39
CA ASP A 94 14.41 0.22 5.75
C ASP A 94 15.79 0.74 5.32
N ALA A 95 16.43 0.06 4.41
CA ALA A 95 17.70 0.47 3.83
C ALA A 95 17.59 0.39 2.31
N ARG A 96 18.21 1.33 1.63
CA ARG A 96 18.13 1.41 0.18
C ARG A 96 19.12 0.43 -0.45
N ASP A 97 18.84 -0.85 -0.32
CA ASP A 97 19.76 -1.89 -0.70
C ASP A 97 19.16 -2.94 -1.63
N TRP A 98 18.10 -2.58 -2.35
CA TRP A 98 17.43 -3.58 -3.20
C TRP A 98 18.29 -4.08 -4.34
N GLU A 99 19.30 -3.33 -4.75
CA GLU A 99 20.16 -3.78 -5.83
C GLU A 99 21.05 -4.94 -5.39
N GLU A 100 21.22 -5.12 -4.09
CA GLU A 100 22.01 -6.21 -3.55
C GLU A 100 21.20 -7.47 -3.31
N HIS A 101 19.88 -7.42 -3.54
CA HIS A 101 18.98 -8.53 -3.28
C HIS A 101 18.43 -9.11 -4.58
N HIS A 102 19.28 -9.42 -5.50
CA HIS A 102 18.83 -10.00 -6.78
C HIS A 102 18.72 -11.48 -6.72
#